data_1aaf05e589bf89b35a3881ad9e47c4db
#
_entry.id   1aaf05e589bf89b35a3881ad9e47c4db
#
_cell.length_a   1.000
_cell.length_b   1.000
_cell.length_c   1.000
_cell.angle_alpha   90.00
_cell.angle_beta   90.00
_cell.angle_gamma   90.00
#
_symmetry.space_group_name_H-M   'P 1'
#
loop_
_entity.id
_entity.type
_entity.pdbx_description
1 polymer ?
#
loop_
_entity_poly.entity_id
_entity_poly.type
_entity_poly.pdbx_seq_one_letter_code
_entity_poly.pdbx_strand_id
1 'polypeptide(L)'
;MNIAEIYFRYQISGIFSGMASVSEISREWTFLSNHGHVLVHLSRYPDSRVRDIADTVGITERSAQAILADLEESGYVTITRIGRRNSYKVNTGLKFRHPSEASKPISSLLKIFLGTIEISSFPKPKSSVSGSIP
;
A
#
# COMPACT_ATOMS: atom_id res chain seq x y z
N MET A 1 -12.66 15.06 -2.17
CA MET A 1 -11.62 14.53 -3.08
C MET A 1 -10.85 13.46 -2.35
N ASN A 2 -10.71 12.30 -2.94
CA ASN A 2 -9.99 11.23 -2.28
C ASN A 2 -8.48 11.33 -2.56
N ILE A 3 -7.70 10.57 -1.81
CA ILE A 3 -6.25 10.63 -1.93
C ILE A 3 -5.77 10.20 -3.31
N ALA A 4 -6.45 9.25 -3.92
CA ALA A 4 -6.06 8.79 -5.24
C ALA A 4 -6.18 9.91 -6.28
N GLU A 5 -7.22 10.72 -6.17
CA GLU A 5 -7.38 11.86 -7.07
C GLU A 5 -6.33 12.93 -6.84
N ILE A 6 -6.02 13.19 -5.58
CA ILE A 6 -4.97 14.14 -5.24
C ILE A 6 -3.64 13.67 -5.81
N TYR A 7 -3.35 12.39 -5.61
CA TYR A 7 -2.11 11.79 -6.07
C TYR A 7 -2.01 11.85 -7.59
N PHE A 8 -3.11 11.53 -8.26
CA PHE A 8 -3.16 11.57 -9.72
C PHE A 8 -2.94 12.98 -10.24
N ARG A 9 -3.59 13.98 -9.64
CA ARG A 9 -3.38 15.36 -10.01
C ARG A 9 -1.95 15.80 -9.83
N TYR A 10 -1.36 15.39 -8.75
CA TYR A 10 0.01 15.74 -8.46
C TYR A 10 0.95 15.22 -9.53
N GLN A 11 0.75 13.97 -9.92
CA GLN A 11 1.56 13.39 -10.97
C GLN A 11 1.34 14.05 -12.31
N ILE A 12 0.11 14.36 -12.64
CA ILE A 12 -0.20 15.05 -13.88
C ILE A 12 0.44 16.43 -13.89
N SER A 13 0.35 17.15 -12.80
CA SER A 13 1.00 18.46 -12.71
C SER A 13 2.50 18.34 -12.92
N GLY A 14 3.11 17.34 -12.33
CA GLY A 14 4.52 17.11 -12.51
C GLY A 14 4.88 16.80 -13.95
N ILE A 15 4.06 16.02 -14.61
CA ILE A 15 4.28 15.69 -16.01
C ILE A 15 4.18 16.95 -16.87
N PHE A 16 3.16 17.75 -16.64
CA PHE A 16 2.96 18.95 -17.44
C PHE A 16 3.99 20.03 -17.16
N SER A 17 4.47 20.08 -15.94
CA SER A 17 5.34 21.18 -15.58
C SER A 17 6.80 20.95 -15.93
N GLY A 18 7.13 19.88 -16.56
CA GLY A 18 8.52 19.73 -16.92
C GLY A 18 8.85 18.40 -17.50
N MET A 19 7.86 17.62 -17.78
CA MET A 19 8.12 16.29 -18.30
C MET A 19 9.02 15.49 -17.37
N ALA A 20 8.80 15.65 -16.09
CA ALA A 20 9.60 14.95 -15.10
C ALA A 20 9.51 13.45 -15.36
N SER A 21 10.63 12.82 -15.53
CA SER A 21 10.67 11.38 -15.71
C SER A 21 10.39 10.67 -14.39
N VAL A 22 10.04 9.38 -14.48
CA VAL A 22 9.86 8.57 -13.28
C VAL A 22 11.13 8.64 -12.41
N SER A 23 12.29 8.68 -13.03
CA SER A 23 13.55 8.76 -12.29
C SER A 23 13.71 10.08 -11.54
N GLU A 24 13.17 11.16 -12.08
CA GLU A 24 13.22 12.44 -11.37
C GLU A 24 12.26 12.47 -10.21
N ILE A 25 11.05 11.92 -10.38
CA ILE A 25 10.11 11.78 -9.29
C ILE A 25 10.71 10.95 -8.16
N SER A 26 11.42 9.88 -8.51
CA SER A 26 12.00 8.99 -7.51
C SER A 26 13.18 9.60 -6.76
N ARG A 27 13.74 10.73 -7.24
CA ARG A 27 14.82 11.42 -6.53
C ARG A 27 14.31 12.27 -5.38
N GLU A 28 13.04 12.68 -5.46
CA GLU A 28 12.48 13.44 -4.37
C GLU A 28 12.14 12.50 -3.23
N TRP A 29 12.52 12.91 -2.03
CA TRP A 29 12.25 12.07 -0.87
C TRP A 29 10.75 12.09 -0.53
N THR A 30 10.28 10.99 0.00
CA THR A 30 8.91 10.85 0.49
C THR A 30 8.97 10.25 1.89
N PHE A 31 7.91 10.48 2.67
CA PHE A 31 7.90 9.93 4.02
C PHE A 31 7.79 8.42 4.03
N LEU A 32 7.13 7.85 3.04
CA LEU A 32 7.03 6.41 2.96
C LEU A 32 8.05 5.86 1.96
N SER A 33 8.56 4.69 2.26
CA SER A 33 9.34 3.94 1.30
C SER A 33 8.44 3.43 0.18
N ASN A 34 9.03 2.93 -0.89
CA ASN A 34 8.23 2.33 -1.95
C ASN A 34 7.44 1.12 -1.45
N HIS A 35 7.97 0.39 -0.48
CA HIS A 35 7.21 -0.69 0.17
C HIS A 35 5.95 -0.15 0.84
N GLY A 36 6.05 0.98 1.52
CA GLY A 36 4.91 1.63 2.13
C GLY A 36 3.88 2.08 1.10
N HIS A 37 4.36 2.67 0.00
CA HIS A 37 3.47 3.10 -1.07
C HIS A 37 2.71 1.93 -1.69
N VAL A 38 3.40 0.83 -1.95
CA VAL A 38 2.76 -0.36 -2.51
C VAL A 38 1.71 -0.91 -1.54
N LEU A 39 2.05 -0.96 -0.26
CA LEU A 39 1.13 -1.48 0.74
C LEU A 39 -0.16 -0.66 0.82
N VAL A 40 -0.04 0.66 0.83
CA VAL A 40 -1.19 1.56 0.83
C VAL A 40 -2.04 1.36 -0.42
N HIS A 41 -1.38 1.25 -1.58
CA HIS A 41 -2.09 1.02 -2.83
C HIS A 41 -2.89 -0.29 -2.81
N LEU A 42 -2.27 -1.37 -2.36
CA LEU A 42 -2.94 -2.67 -2.31
C LEU A 42 -4.11 -2.69 -1.34
N SER A 43 -4.04 -1.89 -0.28
CA SER A 43 -5.14 -1.78 0.66
C SER A 43 -6.38 -1.18 0.01
N ARG A 44 -6.18 -0.33 -0.99
CA ARG A 44 -7.29 0.30 -1.69
C ARG A 44 -7.73 -0.51 -2.90
N TYR A 45 -6.78 -1.09 -3.60
CA TYR A 45 -7.02 -1.73 -4.88
C TYR A 45 -6.40 -3.13 -4.86
N PRO A 46 -7.03 -4.07 -4.15
CA PRO A 46 -6.45 -5.39 -3.95
C PRO A 46 -6.33 -6.25 -5.21
N ASP A 47 -7.02 -5.88 -6.27
CA ASP A 47 -6.97 -6.63 -7.53
C ASP A 47 -6.16 -5.91 -8.61
N SER A 48 -5.28 -5.02 -8.23
CA SER A 48 -4.46 -4.27 -9.16
C SER A 48 -3.50 -5.15 -9.93
N ARG A 49 -3.22 -4.73 -11.15
CA ARG A 49 -2.15 -5.35 -11.93
C ARG A 49 -0.82 -4.77 -11.49
N VAL A 50 0.25 -5.53 -11.70
CA VAL A 50 1.59 -5.03 -11.36
C VAL A 50 1.89 -3.71 -12.07
N ARG A 51 1.45 -3.57 -13.32
CA ARG A 51 1.63 -2.32 -14.06
C ARG A 51 0.98 -1.15 -13.34
N ASP A 52 -0.26 -1.34 -12.87
CA ASP A 52 -0.99 -0.25 -12.21
C ASP A 52 -0.34 0.14 -10.90
N ILE A 53 0.17 -0.85 -10.16
CA ILE A 53 0.92 -0.60 -8.94
C ILE A 53 2.17 0.22 -9.27
N ALA A 54 2.91 -0.21 -10.26
CA ALA A 54 4.15 0.45 -10.68
C ALA A 54 3.88 1.90 -11.11
N ASP A 55 2.85 2.10 -11.92
CA ASP A 55 2.48 3.44 -12.40
C ASP A 55 2.09 4.36 -11.26
N THR A 56 1.28 3.86 -10.34
CA THR A 56 0.83 4.68 -9.20
C THR A 56 1.98 5.06 -8.28
N VAL A 57 2.87 4.13 -8.01
CA VAL A 57 3.99 4.37 -7.10
C VAL A 57 5.13 5.14 -7.79
N GLY A 58 5.20 5.07 -9.11
CA GLY A 58 6.25 5.74 -9.86
C GLY A 58 7.53 4.91 -9.93
N ILE A 59 7.40 3.59 -10.04
CA ILE A 59 8.53 2.68 -10.13
C ILE A 59 8.35 1.76 -11.34
N THR A 60 9.37 0.98 -11.64
CA THR A 60 9.27 0.00 -12.71
C THR A 60 8.45 -1.20 -12.28
N GLU A 61 7.91 -1.94 -13.24
CA GLU A 61 7.20 -3.18 -12.91
C GLU A 61 8.11 -4.18 -12.22
N ARG A 62 9.37 -4.23 -12.62
CA ARG A 62 10.35 -5.10 -11.99
C ARG A 62 10.53 -4.74 -10.51
N SER A 63 10.64 -3.46 -10.22
CA SER A 63 10.75 -3.01 -8.83
C SER A 63 9.48 -3.33 -8.05
N ALA A 64 8.31 -3.13 -8.67
CA ALA A 64 7.04 -3.47 -8.02
C ALA A 64 6.98 -4.96 -7.69
N GLN A 65 7.40 -5.82 -8.63
CA GLN A 65 7.43 -7.26 -8.39
C GLN A 65 8.36 -7.63 -7.24
N ALA A 66 9.52 -6.99 -7.16
CA ALA A 66 10.47 -7.24 -6.07
C ALA A 66 9.86 -6.83 -4.72
N ILE A 67 9.18 -5.70 -4.68
CA ILE A 67 8.52 -5.23 -3.46
C ILE A 67 7.39 -6.18 -3.05
N LEU A 68 6.59 -6.62 -4.01
CA LEU A 68 5.53 -7.58 -3.73
C LEU A 68 6.09 -8.88 -3.15
N ALA A 69 7.21 -9.34 -3.68
CA ALA A 69 7.87 -10.52 -3.15
C ALA A 69 8.35 -10.30 -1.71
N ASP A 70 8.93 -9.14 -1.43
CA ASP A 70 9.36 -8.79 -0.09
C ASP A 70 8.19 -8.78 0.89
N LEU A 71 7.08 -8.16 0.48
CA LEU A 71 5.90 -8.05 1.33
C LEU A 71 5.26 -9.42 1.59
N GLU A 72 5.23 -10.26 0.57
CA GLU A 72 4.70 -11.61 0.72
C GLU A 72 5.59 -12.45 1.63
N GLU A 73 6.88 -12.42 1.38
CA GLU A 73 7.84 -13.20 2.16
C GLU A 73 7.81 -12.81 3.64
N SER A 74 7.64 -11.52 3.91
CA SER A 74 7.58 -11.02 5.29
C SER A 74 6.20 -11.17 5.93
N GLY A 75 5.21 -11.67 5.19
CA GLY A 75 3.88 -11.91 5.72
C GLY A 75 2.93 -10.71 5.70
N TYR A 76 3.36 -9.56 5.18
CA TYR A 76 2.50 -8.38 5.15
C TYR A 76 1.41 -8.46 4.09
N VAL A 77 1.62 -9.25 3.05
CA VAL A 77 0.65 -9.41 1.98
C VAL A 77 0.52 -10.90 1.67
N THR A 78 -0.72 -11.32 1.50
CA THR A 78 -1.01 -12.67 1.00
C THR A 78 -1.45 -12.53 -0.46
N ILE A 79 -0.81 -13.25 -1.35
CA ILE A 79 -1.10 -13.21 -2.77
C ILE A 79 -1.87 -14.46 -3.15
N THR A 80 -3.04 -14.28 -3.74
CA THR A 80 -3.86 -15.39 -4.22
C THR A 80 -4.02 -15.25 -5.72
N ARG A 81 -3.75 -16.31 -6.45
CA ARG A 81 -3.93 -16.29 -7.90
C ARG A 81 -5.35 -16.72 -8.24
N ILE A 82 -6.02 -15.87 -9.00
CA ILE A 82 -7.38 -16.14 -9.44
C ILE A 82 -7.37 -16.05 -10.97
N GLY A 83 -7.35 -17.20 -11.63
CA GLY A 83 -7.20 -17.23 -13.07
C GLY A 83 -5.84 -16.68 -13.49
N ARG A 84 -5.84 -15.65 -14.30
CA ARG A 84 -4.61 -15.02 -14.77
C ARG A 84 -4.22 -13.82 -13.92
N ARG A 85 -4.98 -13.51 -12.87
CA ARG A 85 -4.75 -12.33 -12.05
C ARG A 85 -4.39 -12.71 -10.64
N ASN A 86 -3.68 -11.81 -9.99
CA ASN A 86 -3.41 -11.93 -8.58
C ASN A 86 -4.38 -11.05 -7.80
N SER A 87 -4.76 -11.51 -6.64
CA SER A 87 -5.47 -10.71 -5.65
C SER A 87 -4.61 -10.61 -4.41
N TYR A 88 -4.55 -9.44 -3.83
CA TYR A 88 -3.65 -9.15 -2.72
C TYR A 88 -4.44 -8.83 -1.47
N LYS A 89 -4.08 -9.48 -0.38
CA LYS A 89 -4.69 -9.18 0.91
C LYS A 89 -3.61 -8.66 1.84
N VAL A 90 -3.81 -7.46 2.39
CA VAL A 90 -2.89 -6.88 3.35
C VAL A 90 -3.20 -7.42 4.74
N ASN A 91 -2.18 -7.91 5.43
CA ASN A 91 -2.31 -8.45 6.77
C ASN A 91 -2.09 -7.33 7.77
N THR A 92 -3.16 -6.65 8.15
CA THR A 92 -3.11 -5.38 8.89
C THR A 92 -2.66 -5.50 10.34
N GLY A 93 -2.70 -6.70 10.90
CA GLY A 93 -2.32 -6.91 12.29
C GLY A 93 -0.83 -7.00 12.55
N LEU A 94 -0.02 -7.13 11.51
CA LEU A 94 1.42 -7.22 11.69
C LEU A 94 2.00 -5.86 12.06
N LYS A 95 3.06 -5.88 12.84
CA LYS A 95 3.70 -4.67 13.30
C LYS A 95 4.76 -4.20 12.32
N PHE A 96 5.13 -2.94 12.44
CA PHE A 96 6.23 -2.39 11.65
C PHE A 96 7.53 -3.14 11.96
N ARG A 97 8.42 -3.15 10.98
CA ARG A 97 9.67 -3.91 11.10
C ARG A 97 10.78 -3.16 11.82
N HIS A 98 10.83 -1.87 11.64
CA HIS A 98 11.89 -1.09 12.27
C HIS A 98 11.70 -1.06 13.79
N PRO A 99 12.75 -1.28 14.58
CA PRO A 99 12.62 -1.34 16.04
C PRO A 99 11.94 -0.14 16.67
N SER A 100 12.17 1.04 16.15
CA SER A 100 11.56 2.25 16.71
C SER A 100 10.06 2.33 16.45
N GLU A 101 9.54 1.52 15.55
CA GLU A 101 8.14 1.55 15.14
C GLU A 101 7.41 0.26 15.47
N ALA A 102 8.13 -0.72 15.99
CA ALA A 102 7.60 -2.06 16.16
C ALA A 102 6.49 -2.19 17.20
N SER A 103 6.20 -1.13 17.94
CA SER A 103 5.07 -1.13 18.87
C SER A 103 3.72 -0.92 18.19
N LYS A 104 3.73 -0.50 16.92
CA LYS A 104 2.51 -0.16 16.21
C LYS A 104 2.21 -1.16 15.10
N PRO A 105 0.94 -1.50 14.89
CA PRO A 105 0.56 -2.37 13.78
C PRO A 105 0.46 -1.59 12.48
N ILE A 106 0.56 -2.31 11.37
CA ILE A 106 0.42 -1.71 10.03
C ILE A 106 -0.93 -1.04 9.86
N SER A 107 -1.96 -1.52 10.54
CA SER A 107 -3.28 -0.90 10.48
C SER A 107 -3.25 0.58 10.88
N SER A 108 -2.34 0.97 11.74
CA SER A 108 -2.20 2.38 12.14
C SER A 108 -1.80 3.25 10.95
N LEU A 109 -0.90 2.77 10.12
CA LEU A 109 -0.49 3.46 8.90
C LEU A 109 -1.65 3.56 7.92
N LEU A 110 -2.34 2.46 7.71
CA LEU A 110 -3.41 2.41 6.73
C LEU A 110 -4.58 3.31 7.11
N LYS A 111 -4.86 3.44 8.39
CA LYS A 111 -5.91 4.35 8.87
C LYS A 111 -5.65 5.79 8.46
N ILE A 112 -4.41 6.20 8.43
CA ILE A 112 -4.05 7.57 8.05
C ILE A 112 -4.49 7.85 6.61
N PHE A 113 -4.30 6.91 5.71
CA PHE A 113 -4.50 7.14 4.29
C PHE A 113 -5.85 6.67 3.77
N LEU A 114 -6.48 5.69 4.41
CA LEU A 114 -7.73 5.16 3.93
C LEU A 114 -8.96 5.84 4.51
N GLY A 115 -8.83 6.46 5.67
CA GLY A 115 -9.96 7.11 6.31
C GLY A 115 -10.93 6.13 6.94
N THR A 116 -11.98 6.68 7.52
CA THR A 116 -12.92 5.89 8.31
C THR A 116 -13.72 4.91 7.47
N ILE A 117 -14.07 5.31 6.28
CA ILE A 117 -14.91 4.47 5.42
C ILE A 117 -14.20 3.19 5.03
N GLU A 118 -12.96 3.32 4.63
CA GLU A 118 -12.21 2.17 4.19
C GLU A 118 -11.82 1.26 5.34
N ILE A 119 -11.71 1.81 6.53
CA ILE A 119 -11.37 1.00 7.70
C ILE A 119 -12.45 -0.04 7.94
N SER A 120 -13.70 0.30 7.66
CA SER A 120 -14.79 -0.64 7.87
C SER A 120 -14.74 -1.84 6.94
N SER A 121 -13.99 -1.75 5.88
CA SER A 121 -13.84 -2.88 4.96
C SER A 121 -12.79 -3.88 5.43
N PHE A 122 -12.00 -3.54 6.43
CA PHE A 122 -11.06 -4.51 6.97
C PHE A 122 -11.84 -5.56 7.75
N PRO A 123 -11.52 -6.81 7.59
CA PRO A 123 -12.17 -7.85 8.36
C PRO A 123 -11.86 -7.59 9.81
N LYS A 124 -12.89 -7.51 10.61
CA LYS A 124 -12.68 -7.34 12.03
C LYS A 124 -12.01 -8.58 12.56
N PRO A 125 -11.07 -8.41 13.42
CA PRO A 125 -10.45 -9.55 14.05
C PRO A 125 -11.57 -10.25 14.78
N LYS A 126 -11.66 -11.48 14.52
CA LYS A 126 -12.68 -12.15 15.13
C LYS A 126 -12.61 -12.07 16.52
N SER A 127 -12.74 -11.45 17.03
CA SER A 127 -12.60 -11.22 18.31
C SER A 127 -12.93 -11.41 19.22
N SER A 128 -12.87 -11.58 19.01
CA SER A 128 -12.87 -11.81 19.52
C SER A 128 -12.88 -11.38 20.50
N VAL A 129 -12.66 -11.22 20.60
CA VAL A 129 -12.42 -10.61 21.29
C VAL A 129 -13.11 -10.22 22.10
N SER A 130 -13.52 -10.07 21.72
CA SER A 130 -14.16 -9.58 22.31
C SER A 130 -14.49 -9.93 23.37
N GLY A 131 -14.67 -10.51 23.31
CA GLY A 131 -15.30 -10.78 24.24
C GLY A 131 -14.79 -10.56 25.40
N SER A 132 -14.16 -10.82 25.40
CA SER A 132 -13.52 -10.77 26.39
C SER A 132 -13.56 -9.74 27.18
N ILE A 133 -13.78 -8.87 26.84
CA ILE A 133 -13.68 -7.90 27.55
C ILE A 133 -14.55 -7.73 28.32
N PRO A 134 -14.70 -7.99 29.07
CA PRO A 134 -15.62 -7.68 29.95
C PRO A 134 -15.48 -6.61 30.58
#